data_6e7cdc496b80a230b72068348d3b2adb
#
_entry.id   6e7cdc496b80a230b72068348d3b2adb
#
_cell.length_a   1.000
_cell.length_b   1.000
_cell.length_c   1.000
_cell.angle_alpha   90.00
_cell.angle_beta   90.00
_cell.angle_gamma   90.00
#
_symmetry.space_group_name_H-M   'P 1'
#
loop_
_entity.id
_entity.type
_entity.pdbx_description
1 polymer ?
#
loop_
_entity_poly.entity_id
_entity_poly.type
_entity_poly.pdbx_seq_one_letter_code
_entity_poly.pdbx_strand_id
1 'polypeptide(L)'
;MSAGDELVVLGAGGGVGLAAVQLGVALGAHVTAVASSPEKLEAAGHYGAARLINYTTDHLRSALRSALPDGADIVIDPVGGDLSEPALRSLGRGGRFVTVGFASGTIPRIPLNLLLIKGVQVLGFQFQDVPPDEFTRNEQELHELLTTGRVKPHVGAIFSLDNTAAALRHVADGRAIGKVLIDLS
;
A
#
# COMPACT_ATOMS: atom_id res chain seq x y z
N MET A 1 8.19 -4.03 -11.36
CA MET A 1 8.96 -3.31 -10.33
C MET A 1 10.39 -3.82 -10.38
N SER A 2 11.35 -2.94 -10.30
CA SER A 2 12.78 -3.25 -10.36
C SER A 2 13.46 -2.79 -9.07
N ALA A 3 14.61 -3.37 -8.75
CA ALA A 3 15.41 -2.89 -7.63
C ALA A 3 15.81 -1.42 -7.86
N GLY A 4 15.68 -0.60 -6.83
CA GLY A 4 15.92 0.84 -6.87
C GLY A 4 14.73 1.70 -7.27
N ASP A 5 13.58 1.09 -7.69
CA ASP A 5 12.36 1.86 -7.96
C ASP A 5 11.89 2.60 -6.71
N GLU A 6 11.41 3.84 -6.86
CA GLU A 6 10.75 4.63 -5.81
C GLU A 6 9.27 4.24 -5.75
N LEU A 7 8.89 3.54 -4.68
CA LEU A 7 7.54 3.02 -4.45
C LEU A 7 6.80 3.82 -3.37
N VAL A 8 5.66 4.39 -3.69
CA VAL A 8 4.73 4.97 -2.71
C VAL A 8 3.61 3.98 -2.41
N VAL A 9 3.35 3.72 -1.13
CA VAL A 9 2.26 2.87 -0.67
C VAL A 9 1.29 3.70 0.15
N LEU A 10 0.06 3.88 -0.35
CA LEU A 10 -1.04 4.50 0.40
C LEU A 10 -1.66 3.48 1.34
N GLY A 11 -2.12 3.93 2.52
CA GLY A 11 -2.68 3.05 3.54
C GLY A 11 -1.69 2.00 4.04
N ALA A 12 -0.41 2.39 4.15
CA ALA A 12 0.71 1.50 4.44
C ALA A 12 0.61 0.74 5.78
N GLY A 13 -0.27 1.17 6.71
CA GLY A 13 -0.52 0.46 7.96
C GLY A 13 -1.59 -0.63 7.88
N GLY A 14 -2.35 -0.72 6.79
CA GLY A 14 -3.40 -1.73 6.61
C GLY A 14 -2.87 -3.07 6.09
N GLY A 15 -3.74 -4.07 6.02
CA GLY A 15 -3.33 -5.43 5.63
C GLY A 15 -2.78 -5.57 4.21
N VAL A 16 -3.27 -4.78 3.25
CA VAL A 16 -2.74 -4.71 1.88
C VAL A 16 -1.49 -3.82 1.85
N GLY A 17 -1.55 -2.66 2.53
CA GLY A 17 -0.44 -1.70 2.53
C GLY A 17 0.83 -2.26 3.16
N LEU A 18 0.76 -2.90 4.34
CA LEU A 18 1.94 -3.52 4.96
C LEU A 18 2.52 -4.66 4.11
N ALA A 19 1.67 -5.45 3.44
CA ALA A 19 2.14 -6.46 2.51
C ALA A 19 2.88 -5.82 1.33
N ALA A 20 2.33 -4.72 0.77
CA ALA A 20 2.98 -3.98 -0.32
C ALA A 20 4.33 -3.36 0.11
N VAL A 21 4.41 -2.84 1.35
CA VAL A 21 5.68 -2.35 1.93
C VAL A 21 6.70 -3.48 1.99
N GLN A 22 6.35 -4.61 2.59
CA GLN A 22 7.27 -5.74 2.75
C GLN A 22 7.73 -6.31 1.40
N LEU A 23 6.81 -6.51 0.46
CA LEU A 23 7.14 -6.99 -0.88
C LEU A 23 8.01 -5.98 -1.63
N GLY A 24 7.69 -4.68 -1.54
CA GLY A 24 8.51 -3.63 -2.15
C GLY A 24 9.95 -3.67 -1.64
N VAL A 25 10.13 -3.72 -0.33
CA VAL A 25 11.46 -3.83 0.30
C VAL A 25 12.17 -5.13 -0.10
N ALA A 26 11.46 -6.27 -0.07
CA ALA A 26 12.03 -7.56 -0.44
C ALA A 26 12.47 -7.62 -1.91
N LEU A 27 11.84 -6.84 -2.79
CA LEU A 27 12.18 -6.71 -4.21
C LEU A 27 13.19 -5.58 -4.49
N GLY A 28 13.66 -4.90 -3.45
CA GLY A 28 14.72 -3.90 -3.54
C GLY A 28 14.25 -2.49 -3.90
N ALA A 29 12.96 -2.18 -3.75
CA ALA A 29 12.45 -0.82 -3.94
C ALA A 29 12.72 0.08 -2.72
N HIS A 30 12.82 1.38 -2.95
CA HIS A 30 12.83 2.40 -1.90
C HIS A 30 11.39 2.78 -1.55
N VAL A 31 10.89 2.27 -0.43
CA VAL A 31 9.47 2.42 -0.07
C VAL A 31 9.21 3.69 0.73
N THR A 32 8.27 4.52 0.24
CA THR A 32 7.64 5.61 0.98
C THR A 32 6.27 5.17 1.46
N ALA A 33 6.12 5.01 2.78
CA ALA A 33 4.88 4.61 3.42
C ALA A 33 4.03 5.83 3.78
N VAL A 34 2.75 5.82 3.39
CA VAL A 34 1.77 6.86 3.69
C VAL A 34 0.66 6.27 4.54
N ALA A 35 0.47 6.77 5.76
CA ALA A 35 -0.53 6.26 6.70
C ALA A 35 -1.16 7.36 7.55
N SER A 36 -2.18 7.00 8.37
CA SER A 36 -3.01 7.95 9.14
C SER A 36 -2.56 8.17 10.57
N SER A 37 -1.60 7.40 11.08
CA SER A 37 -1.14 7.53 12.47
C SER A 37 0.33 7.15 12.63
N PRO A 38 0.97 7.65 13.71
CA PRO A 38 2.36 7.28 14.03
C PRO A 38 2.57 5.78 14.17
N GLU A 39 1.65 5.06 14.82
CA GLU A 39 1.77 3.62 15.08
C GLU A 39 1.75 2.81 13.77
N LYS A 40 0.91 3.23 12.80
CA LYS A 40 0.86 2.63 11.46
C LYS A 40 2.15 2.87 10.68
N LEU A 41 2.73 4.05 10.83
CA LEU A 41 4.00 4.40 10.19
C LEU A 41 5.17 3.67 10.84
N GLU A 42 5.15 3.53 12.17
CA GLU A 42 6.15 2.74 12.92
C GLU A 42 6.14 1.28 12.43
N ALA A 43 4.95 0.69 12.28
CA ALA A 43 4.83 -0.66 11.71
C ALA A 43 5.41 -0.75 10.30
N ALA A 44 5.14 0.22 9.43
CA ALA A 44 5.71 0.26 8.08
C ALA A 44 7.23 0.44 8.10
N GLY A 45 7.76 1.29 8.99
CA GLY A 45 9.19 1.49 9.20
C GLY A 45 9.89 0.23 9.71
N HIS A 46 9.24 -0.53 10.62
CA HIS A 46 9.75 -1.81 11.11
C HIS A 46 9.96 -2.82 9.95
N TYR A 47 9.11 -2.76 8.92
CA TYR A 47 9.23 -3.58 7.71
C TYR A 47 10.08 -2.97 6.61
N GLY A 48 10.85 -1.91 6.92
CA GLY A 48 11.87 -1.39 6.03
C GLY A 48 11.42 -0.25 5.11
N ALA A 49 10.26 0.38 5.34
CA ALA A 49 9.92 1.60 4.64
C ALA A 49 10.95 2.70 4.96
N ALA A 50 11.57 3.25 3.91
CA ALA A 50 12.65 4.23 4.03
C ALA A 50 12.15 5.64 4.39
N ARG A 51 10.91 5.98 4.00
CA ARG A 51 10.28 7.28 4.27
C ARG A 51 8.86 7.07 4.79
N LEU A 52 8.47 7.91 5.76
CA LEU A 52 7.20 7.80 6.47
C LEU A 52 6.47 9.14 6.38
N ILE A 53 5.24 9.15 5.89
CA ILE A 53 4.41 10.35 5.74
C ILE A 53 3.07 10.13 6.43
N ASN A 54 2.75 10.99 7.39
CA ASN A 54 1.45 11.02 8.06
C ASN A 54 0.52 12.00 7.34
N TYR A 55 -0.43 11.50 6.56
CA TYR A 55 -1.34 12.36 5.80
C TYR A 55 -2.39 13.09 6.64
N THR A 56 -2.49 12.80 7.94
CA THR A 56 -3.38 13.54 8.86
C THR A 56 -2.75 14.80 9.41
N THR A 57 -1.41 14.86 9.46
CA THR A 57 -0.64 16.01 9.92
C THR A 57 0.07 16.74 8.81
N ASP A 58 0.42 16.02 7.75
CA ASP A 58 1.20 16.54 6.64
C ASP A 58 0.31 16.82 5.43
N HIS A 59 0.58 17.90 4.72
CA HIS A 59 -0.04 18.11 3.42
C HIS A 59 0.59 17.15 2.41
N LEU A 60 -0.10 16.03 2.11
CA LEU A 60 0.42 14.89 1.37
C LEU A 60 1.19 15.25 0.09
N ARG A 61 0.61 16.15 -0.74
CA ARG A 61 1.25 16.58 -2.00
C ARG A 61 2.62 17.23 -1.77
N SER A 62 2.75 18.06 -0.76
CA SER A 62 4.01 18.75 -0.43
C SER A 62 5.02 17.78 0.16
N ALA A 63 4.57 16.89 1.05
CA ALA A 63 5.40 15.88 1.69
C ALA A 63 5.98 14.91 0.64
N LEU A 64 5.14 14.39 -0.28
CA LEU A 64 5.61 13.51 -1.35
C LEU A 64 6.59 14.23 -2.30
N ARG A 65 6.31 15.50 -2.66
CA ARG A 65 7.22 16.26 -3.51
C ARG A 65 8.59 16.48 -2.87
N SER A 66 8.62 16.72 -1.57
CA SER A 66 9.88 16.91 -0.82
C SER A 66 10.65 15.59 -0.66
N ALA A 67 9.91 14.48 -0.41
CA ALA A 67 10.50 13.16 -0.23
C ALA A 67 11.04 12.56 -1.54
N LEU A 68 10.42 12.91 -2.68
CA LEU A 68 10.65 12.33 -4.00
C LEU A 68 10.81 13.45 -5.04
N PRO A 69 11.95 14.17 -5.05
CA PRO A 69 12.15 15.31 -5.95
C PRO A 69 12.10 14.92 -7.44
N ASP A 70 12.56 13.72 -7.79
CA ASP A 70 12.53 13.19 -9.16
C ASP A 70 11.23 12.44 -9.49
N GLY A 71 10.38 12.26 -8.48
CA GLY A 71 9.10 11.56 -8.56
C GLY A 71 9.20 10.06 -8.25
N ALA A 72 8.04 9.45 -8.00
CA ALA A 72 7.91 8.02 -7.79
C ALA A 72 7.81 7.25 -9.11
N ASP A 73 8.30 6.02 -9.14
CA ASP A 73 8.11 5.10 -10.25
C ASP A 73 6.75 4.38 -10.15
N ILE A 74 6.33 4.08 -8.92
CA ILE A 74 5.11 3.32 -8.67
C ILE A 74 4.36 3.91 -7.47
N VAL A 75 3.03 4.00 -7.60
CA VAL A 75 2.10 4.21 -6.49
C VAL A 75 1.17 3.02 -6.40
N ILE A 76 1.03 2.43 -5.20
CA ILE A 76 0.01 1.42 -4.90
C ILE A 76 -1.06 2.08 -4.02
N ASP A 77 -2.31 2.06 -4.52
CA ASP A 77 -3.45 2.70 -3.87
C ASP A 77 -4.59 1.72 -3.55
N PRO A 78 -4.66 1.20 -2.32
CA PRO A 78 -5.81 0.45 -1.82
C PRO A 78 -6.86 1.35 -1.14
N VAL A 79 -6.64 2.67 -1.04
CA VAL A 79 -7.42 3.60 -0.22
C VAL A 79 -8.43 4.39 -1.05
N GLY A 80 -7.98 4.95 -2.16
CA GLY A 80 -8.80 5.85 -2.96
C GLY A 80 -9.02 7.23 -2.32
N GLY A 81 -10.11 7.89 -2.71
CA GLY A 81 -10.51 9.18 -2.16
C GLY A 81 -9.52 10.30 -2.42
N ASP A 82 -9.38 11.20 -1.46
CA ASP A 82 -8.58 12.42 -1.58
C ASP A 82 -7.06 12.18 -1.58
N LEU A 83 -6.61 10.97 -1.26
CA LEU A 83 -5.19 10.63 -1.29
C LEU A 83 -4.67 10.31 -2.70
N SER A 84 -5.55 9.87 -3.60
CA SER A 84 -5.15 9.36 -4.92
C SER A 84 -4.56 10.43 -5.83
N GLU A 85 -5.20 11.61 -5.95
CA GLU A 85 -4.70 12.67 -6.84
C GLU A 85 -3.34 13.23 -6.39
N PRO A 86 -3.12 13.59 -5.10
CA PRO A 86 -1.80 13.97 -4.61
C PRO A 86 -0.72 12.92 -4.87
N ALA A 87 -1.05 11.64 -4.67
CA ALA A 87 -0.11 10.53 -4.91
C ALA A 87 0.17 10.33 -6.41
N LEU A 88 -0.84 10.41 -7.28
CA LEU A 88 -0.63 10.37 -8.73
C LEU A 88 0.28 11.52 -9.20
N ARG A 89 0.13 12.70 -8.60
CA ARG A 89 0.99 13.85 -8.91
C ARG A 89 2.44 13.68 -8.49
N SER A 90 2.73 12.79 -7.53
CA SER A 90 4.11 12.48 -7.13
C SER A 90 4.85 11.56 -8.10
N LEU A 91 4.16 10.91 -9.04
CA LEU A 91 4.82 10.07 -10.04
C LEU A 91 5.79 10.88 -10.91
N GLY A 92 6.93 10.29 -11.19
CA GLY A 92 7.84 10.71 -12.26
C GLY A 92 7.29 10.39 -13.64
N ARG A 93 7.98 10.80 -14.69
CA ARG A 93 7.60 10.49 -16.08
C ARG A 93 7.69 8.97 -16.33
N GLY A 94 6.64 8.40 -16.94
CA GLY A 94 6.55 6.96 -17.17
C GLY A 94 6.09 6.15 -15.96
N GLY A 95 5.87 6.81 -14.82
CA GLY A 95 5.43 6.15 -13.58
C GLY A 95 4.05 5.52 -13.68
N ARG A 96 3.76 4.59 -12.78
CA ARG A 96 2.55 3.77 -12.77
C ARG A 96 1.77 3.97 -11.46
N PHE A 97 0.50 4.34 -11.58
CA PHE A 97 -0.45 4.37 -10.48
C PHE A 97 -1.31 3.12 -10.53
N VAL A 98 -1.21 2.27 -9.51
CA VAL A 98 -1.96 1.01 -9.43
C VAL A 98 -3.07 1.15 -8.41
N THR A 99 -4.33 1.19 -8.89
CA THR A 99 -5.50 1.16 -8.00
C THR A 99 -5.85 -0.28 -7.66
N VAL A 100 -5.94 -0.57 -6.36
CA VAL A 100 -6.19 -1.91 -5.80
C VAL A 100 -7.54 -1.94 -5.07
N GLY A 101 -8.01 -0.78 -4.60
CA GLY A 101 -9.28 -0.70 -3.87
C GLY A 101 -9.61 0.72 -3.43
N PHE A 102 -10.74 0.83 -2.74
CA PHE A 102 -11.30 2.12 -2.28
C PHE A 102 -11.69 2.03 -0.81
N ALA A 103 -10.74 1.70 0.07
CA ALA A 103 -10.98 1.52 1.50
C ALA A 103 -11.50 2.79 2.20
N SER A 104 -11.30 3.98 1.62
CA SER A 104 -11.92 5.23 2.08
C SER A 104 -13.43 5.29 1.84
N GLY A 105 -14.00 4.37 1.03
CA GLY A 105 -15.39 4.42 0.58
C GLY A 105 -15.64 5.41 -0.57
N THR A 106 -14.61 6.12 -1.04
CA THR A 106 -14.75 7.14 -2.08
C THR A 106 -13.90 6.80 -3.30
N ILE A 107 -14.54 6.75 -4.48
CA ILE A 107 -13.85 6.60 -5.76
C ILE A 107 -13.23 7.95 -6.14
N PRO A 108 -11.90 8.02 -6.39
CA PRO A 108 -11.22 9.27 -6.69
C PRO A 108 -11.61 9.80 -8.07
N ARG A 109 -11.63 11.13 -8.20
CA ARG A 109 -11.81 11.81 -9.48
C ARG A 109 -10.46 12.32 -9.96
N ILE A 110 -9.84 11.59 -10.88
CA ILE A 110 -8.53 11.95 -11.42
C ILE A 110 -8.71 12.78 -12.68
N PRO A 111 -8.14 14.00 -12.74
CA PRO A 111 -8.12 14.79 -13.96
C PRO A 111 -7.25 14.10 -15.03
N LEU A 112 -7.85 13.65 -16.13
CA LEU A 112 -7.16 12.87 -17.17
C LEU A 112 -6.01 13.64 -17.85
N ASN A 113 -6.04 14.96 -17.85
CA ASN A 113 -4.93 15.77 -18.36
C ASN A 113 -3.61 15.53 -17.62
N LEU A 114 -3.66 15.07 -16.36
CA LEU A 114 -2.46 14.72 -15.61
C LEU A 114 -1.71 13.56 -16.26
N LEU A 115 -2.42 12.56 -16.77
CA LEU A 115 -1.82 11.40 -17.43
C LEU A 115 -1.07 11.86 -18.69
N LEU A 116 -1.71 12.74 -19.50
CA LEU A 116 -1.10 13.29 -20.70
C LEU A 116 0.15 14.13 -20.39
N ILE A 117 0.02 15.10 -19.46
CA ILE A 117 1.09 16.06 -19.16
C ILE A 117 2.30 15.34 -18.53
N LYS A 118 2.04 14.41 -17.61
CA LYS A 118 3.10 13.68 -16.90
C LYS A 118 3.60 12.45 -17.64
N GLY A 119 2.87 11.95 -18.65
CA GLY A 119 3.20 10.71 -19.34
C GLY A 119 3.18 9.51 -18.40
N VAL A 120 2.20 9.44 -17.48
CA VAL A 120 2.05 8.37 -16.49
C VAL A 120 0.91 7.43 -16.88
N GLN A 121 0.87 6.25 -16.26
CA GLN A 121 -0.14 5.23 -16.47
C GLN A 121 -1.00 5.07 -15.21
N VAL A 122 -2.30 4.80 -15.38
CA VAL A 122 -3.20 4.35 -14.32
C VAL A 122 -3.65 2.93 -14.65
N LEU A 123 -3.41 2.01 -13.74
CA LEU A 123 -3.68 0.59 -13.89
C LEU A 123 -4.68 0.15 -12.82
N GLY A 124 -5.68 -0.63 -13.20
CA GLY A 124 -6.54 -1.36 -12.28
C GLY A 124 -5.94 -2.74 -12.01
N PHE A 125 -6.06 -3.22 -10.78
CA PHE A 125 -5.69 -4.58 -10.41
C PHE A 125 -6.88 -5.27 -9.72
N GLN A 126 -7.28 -6.41 -10.27
CA GLN A 126 -8.23 -7.33 -9.64
C GLN A 126 -7.58 -8.71 -9.55
N PHE A 127 -7.58 -9.26 -8.34
CA PHE A 127 -6.94 -10.56 -8.06
C PHE A 127 -7.48 -11.69 -8.93
N GLN A 128 -8.79 -11.70 -9.18
CA GLN A 128 -9.46 -12.72 -9.98
C GLN A 128 -9.09 -12.69 -11.47
N ASP A 129 -8.50 -11.61 -11.96
CA ASP A 129 -8.14 -11.43 -13.37
C ASP A 129 -6.68 -11.86 -13.63
N VAL A 130 -5.96 -12.32 -12.62
CA VAL A 130 -4.58 -12.81 -12.78
C VAL A 130 -4.61 -14.12 -13.59
N PRO A 131 -3.87 -14.19 -14.71
CA PRO A 131 -3.79 -15.41 -15.52
C PRO A 131 -3.29 -16.61 -14.72
N PRO A 132 -3.78 -17.84 -14.94
CA PRO A 132 -3.39 -19.01 -14.14
C PRO A 132 -1.88 -19.27 -14.07
N ASP A 133 -1.17 -19.09 -15.18
CA ASP A 133 0.29 -19.29 -15.22
C ASP A 133 1.04 -18.22 -14.41
N GLU A 134 0.56 -16.99 -14.44
CA GLU A 134 1.09 -15.91 -13.64
C GLU A 134 0.77 -16.12 -12.16
N PHE A 135 -0.45 -16.54 -11.86
CA PHE A 135 -0.86 -16.87 -10.49
C PHE A 135 0.05 -17.95 -9.89
N THR A 136 0.28 -19.05 -10.60
CA THR A 136 1.14 -20.15 -10.14
C THR A 136 2.57 -19.68 -9.87
N ARG A 137 3.12 -18.87 -10.77
CA ARG A 137 4.47 -18.31 -10.57
C ARG A 137 4.52 -17.38 -9.36
N ASN A 138 3.53 -16.50 -9.21
CA ASN A 138 3.45 -15.57 -8.09
C ASN A 138 3.29 -16.30 -6.75
N GLU A 139 2.53 -17.41 -6.70
CA GLU A 139 2.43 -18.25 -5.51
C GLU A 139 3.77 -18.89 -5.13
N GLN A 140 4.52 -19.39 -6.11
CA GLN A 140 5.85 -19.95 -5.87
C GLN A 140 6.83 -18.93 -5.31
N GLU A 141 6.90 -17.74 -5.92
CA GLU A 141 7.75 -16.64 -5.46
C GLU A 141 7.34 -16.17 -4.04
N LEU A 142 6.04 -16.03 -3.79
CA LEU A 142 5.52 -15.65 -2.48
C LEU A 142 5.83 -16.72 -1.42
N HIS A 143 5.68 -18.00 -1.76
CA HIS A 143 6.04 -19.11 -0.87
C HIS A 143 7.51 -19.06 -0.48
N GLU A 144 8.41 -18.80 -1.42
CA GLU A 144 9.85 -18.64 -1.13
C GLU A 144 10.10 -17.45 -0.19
N LEU A 145 9.48 -16.29 -0.44
CA LEU A 145 9.62 -15.11 0.41
C LEU A 145 9.13 -15.36 1.85
N LEU A 146 8.02 -16.09 2.00
CA LEU A 146 7.46 -16.46 3.31
C LEU A 146 8.33 -17.48 4.04
N THR A 147 8.78 -18.53 3.37
CA THR A 147 9.58 -19.62 3.98
C THR A 147 10.98 -19.16 4.37
N THR A 148 11.56 -18.23 3.62
CA THR A 148 12.85 -17.60 3.94
C THR A 148 12.73 -16.48 4.99
N GLY A 149 11.51 -16.13 5.40
CA GLY A 149 11.25 -15.06 6.37
C GLY A 149 11.51 -13.63 5.86
N ARG A 150 11.70 -13.47 4.54
CA ARG A 150 11.86 -12.15 3.91
C ARG A 150 10.58 -11.33 3.95
N VAL A 151 9.44 -12.00 3.95
CA VAL A 151 8.11 -11.41 4.15
C VAL A 151 7.40 -12.16 5.27
N LYS A 152 6.77 -11.42 6.19
CA LYS A 152 5.98 -11.98 7.31
C LYS A 152 4.67 -11.22 7.41
N PRO A 153 3.51 -11.89 7.19
CA PRO A 153 2.22 -11.23 7.38
C PRO A 153 2.10 -10.64 8.78
N HIS A 154 1.84 -9.33 8.86
CA HIS A 154 1.65 -8.67 10.15
C HIS A 154 0.24 -8.93 10.68
N VAL A 155 0.16 -9.59 11.83
CA VAL A 155 -1.09 -9.79 12.58
C VAL A 155 -1.10 -8.78 13.71
N GLY A 156 -1.92 -7.73 13.57
CA GLY A 156 -2.01 -6.64 14.54
C GLY A 156 -2.99 -6.90 15.69
N ALA A 157 -3.99 -7.77 15.47
CA ALA A 157 -4.94 -8.15 16.51
C ALA A 157 -5.53 -9.54 16.24
N ILE A 158 -5.85 -10.25 17.33
CA ILE A 158 -6.56 -11.53 17.30
C ILE A 158 -7.77 -11.41 18.21
N PHE A 159 -8.94 -11.82 17.75
CA PHE A 159 -10.19 -11.84 18.50
C PHE A 159 -10.72 -13.27 18.55
N SER A 160 -11.44 -13.62 19.63
CA SER A 160 -12.20 -14.86 19.66
C SER A 160 -13.42 -14.80 18.73
N LEU A 161 -13.96 -15.96 18.39
CA LEU A 161 -15.18 -16.06 17.57
C LEU A 161 -16.34 -15.25 18.16
N ASP A 162 -16.55 -15.27 19.47
CA ASP A 162 -17.59 -14.52 20.16
C ASP A 162 -17.42 -12.99 20.03
N ASN A 163 -16.19 -12.52 19.78
CA ASN A 163 -15.84 -11.11 19.62
C ASN A 163 -15.74 -10.66 18.14
N THR A 164 -16.26 -11.45 17.19
CA THR A 164 -16.21 -11.13 15.76
C THR A 164 -16.78 -9.74 15.45
N ALA A 165 -17.88 -9.33 16.10
CA ALA A 165 -18.47 -8.00 15.91
C ALA A 165 -17.52 -6.87 16.35
N ALA A 166 -16.70 -7.09 17.40
CA ALA A 166 -15.69 -6.14 17.84
C ALA A 166 -14.51 -6.09 16.87
N ALA A 167 -14.08 -7.24 16.33
CA ALA A 167 -13.05 -7.32 15.29
C ALA A 167 -13.45 -6.55 14.02
N LEU A 168 -14.67 -6.73 13.54
CA LEU A 168 -15.19 -5.99 12.38
C LEU A 168 -15.22 -4.48 12.63
N ARG A 169 -15.68 -4.04 13.81
CA ARG A 169 -15.65 -2.62 14.21
C ARG A 169 -14.21 -2.09 14.29
N HIS A 170 -13.28 -2.89 14.82
CA HIS A 170 -11.86 -2.52 14.88
C HIS A 170 -11.27 -2.20 13.49
N VAL A 171 -11.66 -2.99 12.49
CA VAL A 171 -11.27 -2.74 11.08
C VAL A 171 -12.01 -1.52 10.51
N ALA A 172 -13.34 -1.45 10.70
CA ALA A 172 -14.18 -0.38 10.17
C ALA A 172 -13.80 1.01 10.71
N ASP A 173 -13.42 1.07 11.99
CA ASP A 173 -12.96 2.30 12.65
C ASP A 173 -11.51 2.71 12.23
N GLY A 174 -10.88 1.96 11.32
CA GLY A 174 -9.52 2.24 10.87
C GLY A 174 -8.43 2.01 11.93
N ARG A 175 -8.72 1.27 13.02
CA ARG A 175 -7.77 0.98 14.10
C ARG A 175 -6.81 -0.16 13.79
N ALA A 176 -7.15 -0.98 12.80
CA ALA A 176 -6.33 -2.14 12.41
C ALA A 176 -4.96 -1.73 11.90
N ILE A 177 -3.93 -2.45 12.35
CA ILE A 177 -2.58 -2.44 11.80
C ILE A 177 -2.31 -3.85 11.27
N GLY A 178 -2.07 -3.96 9.96
CA GLY A 178 -1.95 -5.26 9.30
C GLY A 178 -3.26 -6.05 9.27
N LYS A 179 -3.17 -7.37 9.51
CA LYS A 179 -4.30 -8.29 9.51
C LYS A 179 -4.94 -8.38 10.89
N VAL A 180 -6.25 -8.55 10.91
CA VAL A 180 -7.03 -8.90 12.11
C VAL A 180 -7.53 -10.33 11.93
N LEU A 181 -7.26 -11.20 12.88
CA LEU A 181 -7.65 -12.60 12.85
C LEU A 181 -8.79 -12.89 13.83
N ILE A 182 -9.58 -13.89 13.49
CA ILE A 182 -10.54 -14.53 14.40
C ILE A 182 -9.99 -15.91 14.76
N ASP A 183 -9.77 -16.12 16.04
CA ASP A 183 -9.40 -17.42 16.58
C ASP A 183 -10.68 -18.28 16.71
N LEU A 184 -10.64 -19.45 16.09
CA LEU A 184 -11.77 -20.38 16.06
C LEU A 184 -11.64 -21.50 17.11
N SER A 185 -10.57 -21.47 17.94
CA SER A 185 -10.36 -22.45 19.01
C SER A 185 -11.22 -22.19 20.24
#